data_4a9d879aedbd4bd5b74c2404320a018d
#
_entry.id   4a9d879aedbd4bd5b74c2404320a018d
#
_cell.length_a   1.000
_cell.length_b   1.000
_cell.length_c   1.000
_cell.angle_alpha   90.00
_cell.angle_beta   90.00
_cell.angle_gamma   90.00
#
_symmetry.space_group_name_H-M   'P 1'
#
loop_
_entity.id
_entity.type
_entity.pdbx_description
1 polymer ?
#
loop_
_entity_poly.entity_id
_entity_poly.type
_entity_poly.pdbx_seq_one_letter_code
_entity_poly.pdbx_strand_id
1 'polypeptide(L)'
;MIAVDPILLRDQLAANKVFAEMPHPDVRTAEGLALLRAISSPPPPVTVLTPVEQRIPGPAGEIRLRIFVPENEPRGVIMRVHGGGFAAGRPEDDDGVNDVIARAEDIVVISPEYRLAPEATVLDQIEDCLAAARWMIERYPTRKLLLGGISAGAQLAAATVVRLRGEPGFERIAGVQLDSGVYDLSQTPSARFATGETPVLGRATLDSVMEIGLPGWDPERRRDPAVSPLFADLRGLPAALLTAGEVDPLVDDSAFLAARWQLAGNDATLEVWPGCPHAFTNIGAPLAGPAMGRITAWIDARLAA
;
A
#
# COMPACT_ATOMS: atom_id res chain seq x y z
N MET A 1 -6.00 -19.77 0.00
CA MET A 1 -4.79 -19.61 -0.85
C MET A 1 -5.19 -19.68 -2.31
N ILE A 2 -4.53 -18.89 -3.15
CA ILE A 2 -4.72 -18.87 -4.60
C ILE A 2 -4.06 -20.11 -5.22
N ALA A 3 -4.73 -20.76 -6.18
CA ALA A 3 -4.11 -21.81 -6.99
C ALA A 3 -3.18 -21.17 -8.03
N VAL A 4 -1.94 -21.64 -8.10
CA VAL A 4 -0.89 -21.10 -8.98
C VAL A 4 -0.25 -22.20 -9.81
N ASP A 5 0.37 -21.82 -10.93
CA ASP A 5 1.17 -22.73 -11.74
C ASP A 5 2.35 -23.30 -10.92
N PRO A 6 2.53 -24.65 -10.86
CA PRO A 6 3.61 -25.26 -10.09
C PRO A 6 5.03 -24.83 -10.52
N ILE A 7 5.23 -24.45 -11.79
CA ILE A 7 6.52 -23.95 -12.28
C ILE A 7 6.79 -22.57 -11.67
N LEU A 8 5.81 -21.66 -11.72
CA LEU A 8 5.95 -20.34 -11.11
C LEU A 8 6.12 -20.42 -9.60
N LEU A 9 5.44 -21.35 -8.93
CA LEU A 9 5.62 -21.56 -7.50
C LEU A 9 7.05 -22.03 -7.17
N ARG A 10 7.59 -22.98 -7.93
CA ARG A 10 8.97 -23.44 -7.77
C ARG A 10 9.97 -22.28 -7.95
N ASP A 11 9.76 -21.46 -8.99
CA ASP A 11 10.62 -20.33 -9.28
C ASP A 11 10.49 -19.24 -8.20
N GLN A 12 9.29 -19.03 -7.64
CA GLN A 12 9.06 -18.16 -6.49
C GLN A 12 9.84 -18.63 -5.25
N LEU A 13 9.77 -19.92 -4.93
CA LEU A 13 10.50 -20.48 -3.78
C LEU A 13 12.04 -20.39 -3.97
N ALA A 14 12.51 -20.47 -5.21
CA ALA A 14 13.92 -20.26 -5.52
C ALA A 14 14.32 -18.77 -5.35
N ALA A 15 13.48 -17.85 -5.79
CA ALA A 15 13.70 -16.40 -5.65
C ALA A 15 13.74 -15.96 -4.17
N ASN A 16 12.97 -16.61 -3.30
CA ASN A 16 12.95 -16.29 -1.87
C ASN A 16 14.32 -16.44 -1.19
N LYS A 17 15.20 -17.29 -1.70
CA LYS A 17 16.57 -17.42 -1.20
C LYS A 17 17.36 -16.13 -1.43
N VAL A 18 17.15 -15.49 -2.58
CA VAL A 18 17.77 -14.18 -2.89
C VAL A 18 17.12 -13.07 -2.06
N PHE A 19 15.80 -13.10 -1.93
CA PHE A 19 15.09 -12.11 -1.11
C PHE A 19 15.42 -12.20 0.37
N ALA A 20 15.79 -13.36 0.89
CA ALA A 20 16.23 -13.52 2.28
C ALA A 20 17.62 -12.91 2.54
N GLU A 21 18.41 -12.62 1.49
CA GLU A 21 19.70 -11.94 1.60
C GLU A 21 19.56 -10.41 1.63
N MET A 22 18.35 -9.87 1.42
CA MET A 22 18.12 -8.43 1.49
C MET A 22 18.37 -7.90 2.90
N PRO A 23 19.01 -6.72 3.02
CA PRO A 23 19.28 -6.15 4.33
C PRO A 23 18.02 -5.74 5.07
N HIS A 24 18.00 -5.94 6.39
CA HIS A 24 16.93 -5.51 7.30
C HIS A 24 17.43 -4.39 8.22
N PRO A 25 17.54 -3.14 7.72
CA PRO A 25 18.15 -2.05 8.48
C PRO A 25 17.32 -1.66 9.71
N ASP A 26 18.04 -1.31 10.78
CA ASP A 26 17.47 -0.64 11.95
C ASP A 26 17.44 0.87 11.68
N VAL A 27 16.25 1.39 11.35
CA VAL A 27 16.08 2.78 10.94
C VAL A 27 16.09 3.79 12.10
N ARG A 28 16.28 3.33 13.34
CA ARG A 28 16.57 4.21 14.49
C ARG A 28 17.97 4.80 14.40
N THR A 29 18.86 4.18 13.64
CA THR A 29 20.20 4.69 13.35
C THR A 29 20.21 5.49 12.05
N ALA A 30 21.10 6.50 11.97
CA ALA A 30 21.25 7.29 10.75
C ALA A 30 21.69 6.44 9.55
N GLU A 31 22.58 5.48 9.78
CA GLU A 31 23.09 4.54 8.78
C GLU A 31 21.98 3.60 8.27
N GLY A 32 21.17 3.07 9.20
CA GLY A 32 20.06 2.18 8.85
C GLY A 32 18.96 2.91 8.07
N LEU A 33 18.63 4.13 8.48
CA LEU A 33 17.66 4.97 7.75
C LEU A 33 18.18 5.32 6.35
N ALA A 34 19.44 5.71 6.23
CA ALA A 34 20.06 6.00 4.93
C ALA A 34 20.07 4.75 4.03
N LEU A 35 20.37 3.57 4.61
CA LEU A 35 20.33 2.31 3.87
C LEU A 35 18.90 1.98 3.40
N LEU A 36 17.89 2.08 4.29
CA LEU A 36 16.49 1.85 3.89
C LEU A 36 16.09 2.77 2.74
N ARG A 37 16.38 4.07 2.85
CA ARG A 37 16.07 5.06 1.82
C ARG A 37 16.78 4.77 0.49
N ALA A 38 18.01 4.28 0.52
CA ALA A 38 18.77 3.91 -0.68
C ALA A 38 18.19 2.68 -1.39
N ILE A 39 17.86 1.62 -0.64
CA ILE A 39 17.31 0.38 -1.24
C ILE A 39 15.85 0.52 -1.66
N SER A 40 15.09 1.42 -1.04
CA SER A 40 13.68 1.69 -1.36
C SER A 40 13.49 2.71 -2.48
N SER A 41 14.56 3.30 -3.02
CA SER A 41 14.47 4.30 -4.09
C SER A 41 15.43 3.95 -5.23
N PRO A 42 15.23 2.80 -5.90
CA PRO A 42 16.01 2.45 -7.09
C PRO A 42 15.77 3.46 -8.22
N PRO A 43 16.59 3.46 -9.27
CA PRO A 43 16.28 4.22 -10.47
C PRO A 43 14.88 3.87 -10.98
N PRO A 44 14.03 4.87 -11.31
CA PRO A 44 12.69 4.60 -11.79
C PRO A 44 12.71 3.69 -13.03
N PRO A 45 11.76 2.76 -13.16
CA PRO A 45 11.65 1.94 -14.35
C PRO A 45 11.27 2.79 -15.56
N VAL A 46 11.61 2.31 -16.76
CA VAL A 46 11.09 2.90 -17.99
C VAL A 46 9.61 2.56 -18.11
N THR A 47 8.77 3.58 -18.25
CA THR A 47 7.33 3.46 -18.41
C THR A 47 6.90 3.75 -19.85
N VAL A 48 5.75 3.24 -20.27
CA VAL A 48 5.15 3.55 -21.58
C VAL A 48 4.49 4.92 -21.53
N LEU A 49 3.69 5.19 -20.49
CA LEU A 49 3.11 6.51 -20.26
C LEU A 49 4.16 7.42 -19.60
N THR A 50 4.19 8.67 -20.02
CA THR A 50 4.99 9.69 -19.33
C THR A 50 4.15 10.32 -18.22
N PRO A 51 4.50 10.12 -16.92
CA PRO A 51 3.75 10.72 -15.83
C PRO A 51 3.89 12.24 -15.81
N VAL A 52 2.86 12.93 -15.35
CA VAL A 52 2.85 14.36 -15.11
C VAL A 52 2.92 14.67 -13.63
N GLU A 53 3.54 15.79 -13.27
CA GLU A 53 3.65 16.25 -11.90
C GLU A 53 2.62 17.35 -11.63
N GLN A 54 1.92 17.25 -10.50
CA GLN A 54 1.01 18.27 -10.01
C GLN A 54 1.33 18.58 -8.55
N ARG A 55 1.36 19.86 -8.18
CA ARG A 55 1.47 20.27 -6.77
C ARG A 55 0.12 20.73 -6.26
N ILE A 56 -0.21 20.34 -5.05
CA ILE A 56 -1.46 20.67 -4.37
C ILE A 56 -1.15 21.22 -2.97
N PRO A 57 -2.03 22.05 -2.39
CA PRO A 57 -1.90 22.43 -0.99
C PRO A 57 -2.03 21.20 -0.08
N GLY A 58 -1.15 21.10 0.90
CA GLY A 58 -1.18 20.08 1.95
C GLY A 58 -1.11 20.70 3.34
N PRO A 59 -1.20 19.90 4.41
CA PRO A 59 -1.28 20.40 5.79
C PRO A 59 0.01 21.08 6.29
N ALA A 60 1.16 20.78 5.68
CA ALA A 60 2.46 21.38 6.07
C ALA A 60 3.24 21.96 4.89
N GLY A 61 2.56 22.28 3.80
CA GLY A 61 3.15 22.79 2.57
C GLY A 61 2.53 22.16 1.34
N GLU A 62 3.22 22.21 0.21
CA GLU A 62 2.73 21.56 -1.01
C GLU A 62 3.03 20.07 -0.99
N ILE A 63 2.08 19.28 -1.50
CA ILE A 63 2.24 17.85 -1.77
C ILE A 63 2.41 17.69 -3.28
N ARG A 64 3.46 17.00 -3.71
CA ARG A 64 3.65 16.59 -5.10
C ARG A 64 2.81 15.34 -5.37
N LEU A 65 2.06 15.39 -6.45
CA LEU A 65 1.34 14.24 -7.01
C LEU A 65 2.01 13.83 -8.30
N ARG A 66 2.28 12.54 -8.45
CA ARG A 66 2.74 11.92 -9.69
C ARG A 66 1.58 11.21 -10.35
N ILE A 67 1.26 11.57 -11.59
CA ILE A 67 -0.01 11.22 -12.22
C ILE A 67 0.25 10.54 -13.56
N PHE A 68 -0.24 9.32 -13.72
CA PHE A 68 -0.32 8.62 -15.00
C PHE A 68 -1.71 8.82 -15.58
N VAL A 69 -1.76 9.34 -16.81
CA VAL A 69 -3.00 9.55 -17.54
C VAL A 69 -3.03 8.57 -18.72
N PRO A 70 -4.03 7.70 -18.85
CA PRO A 70 -4.12 6.77 -19.98
C PRO A 70 -4.32 7.51 -21.31
N GLU A 71 -4.03 6.84 -22.42
CA GLU A 71 -4.22 7.41 -23.77
C GLU A 71 -5.71 7.52 -24.13
N ASN A 72 -6.53 6.58 -23.64
CA ASN A 72 -7.99 6.60 -23.85
C ASN A 72 -8.69 7.47 -22.81
N GLU A 73 -10.00 7.73 -23.02
CA GLU A 73 -10.83 8.44 -22.05
C GLU A 73 -10.87 7.69 -20.71
N PRO A 74 -10.47 8.30 -19.60
CA PRO A 74 -10.39 7.62 -18.31
C PRO A 74 -11.75 7.10 -17.83
N ARG A 75 -11.83 5.83 -17.47
CA ARG A 75 -13.02 5.19 -16.88
C ARG A 75 -13.18 5.51 -15.39
N GLY A 76 -12.08 5.85 -14.71
CA GLY A 76 -12.06 6.17 -13.29
C GLY A 76 -10.71 6.73 -12.86
N VAL A 77 -10.54 6.87 -11.55
CA VAL A 77 -9.31 7.39 -10.94
C VAL A 77 -8.95 6.54 -9.74
N ILE A 78 -7.68 6.17 -9.60
CA ILE A 78 -7.15 5.54 -8.39
C ILE A 78 -6.04 6.37 -7.78
N MET A 79 -6.12 6.65 -6.48
CA MET A 79 -4.97 7.12 -5.72
C MET A 79 -4.23 5.91 -5.15
N ARG A 80 -2.95 5.76 -5.51
CA ARG A 80 -2.08 4.69 -4.99
C ARG A 80 -0.94 5.27 -4.18
N VAL A 81 -0.86 4.83 -2.93
CA VAL A 81 0.13 5.31 -1.95
C VAL A 81 1.30 4.33 -1.92
N HIS A 82 2.52 4.84 -2.12
CA HIS A 82 3.73 4.02 -2.15
C HIS A 82 4.08 3.43 -0.78
N GLY A 83 4.86 2.34 -0.79
CA GLY A 83 5.40 1.70 0.40
C GLY A 83 6.66 2.40 0.95
N GLY A 84 7.41 1.69 1.79
CA GLY A 84 8.68 2.17 2.34
C GLY A 84 8.72 2.32 3.86
N GLY A 85 7.86 1.60 4.60
CA GLY A 85 7.90 1.56 6.07
C GLY A 85 7.71 2.91 6.74
N PHE A 86 6.93 3.81 6.13
CA PHE A 86 6.70 5.19 6.60
C PHE A 86 7.95 6.09 6.58
N ALA A 87 9.13 5.57 6.31
CA ALA A 87 10.42 6.25 6.47
C ALA A 87 11.22 6.40 5.17
N ALA A 88 10.79 5.74 4.11
CA ALA A 88 11.44 5.70 2.81
C ALA A 88 10.40 5.62 1.68
N GLY A 89 10.89 5.58 0.44
CA GLY A 89 10.06 5.51 -0.75
C GLY A 89 9.64 6.87 -1.29
N ARG A 90 9.13 6.84 -2.49
CA ARG A 90 8.64 8.00 -3.25
C ARG A 90 7.69 7.51 -4.35
N PRO A 91 6.86 8.38 -4.95
CA PRO A 91 5.91 7.98 -6.01
C PRO A 91 6.54 7.22 -7.18
N GLU A 92 7.79 7.54 -7.55
CA GLU A 92 8.53 6.93 -8.65
C GLU A 92 8.80 5.43 -8.46
N ASP A 93 8.83 4.96 -7.22
CA ASP A 93 9.14 3.55 -6.91
C ASP A 93 8.02 2.61 -7.35
N ASP A 94 6.81 3.14 -7.51
CA ASP A 94 5.62 2.40 -8.01
C ASP A 94 5.33 2.67 -9.50
N ASP A 95 6.17 3.42 -10.24
CA ASP A 95 5.93 3.81 -11.63
C ASP A 95 5.58 2.63 -12.53
N GLY A 96 6.30 1.52 -12.41
CA GLY A 96 6.06 0.34 -13.25
C GLY A 96 4.67 -0.26 -13.04
N VAL A 97 4.22 -0.35 -11.78
CA VAL A 97 2.89 -0.85 -11.44
C VAL A 97 1.81 0.16 -11.82
N ASN A 98 2.05 1.44 -11.56
CA ASN A 98 1.12 2.52 -11.87
C ASN A 98 0.89 2.66 -13.39
N ASP A 99 1.94 2.53 -14.21
CA ASP A 99 1.86 2.51 -15.67
C ASP A 99 1.04 1.30 -16.19
N VAL A 100 1.28 0.11 -15.63
CA VAL A 100 0.49 -1.10 -15.97
C VAL A 100 -0.99 -0.91 -15.65
N ILE A 101 -1.32 -0.44 -14.46
CA ILE A 101 -2.71 -0.21 -14.05
C ILE A 101 -3.38 0.87 -14.92
N ALA A 102 -2.69 1.99 -15.16
CA ALA A 102 -3.23 3.08 -15.97
C ALA A 102 -3.61 2.62 -17.38
N ARG A 103 -2.74 1.83 -18.02
CA ARG A 103 -2.95 1.34 -19.39
C ARG A 103 -3.92 0.16 -19.48
N ALA A 104 -3.88 -0.75 -18.49
CA ALA A 104 -4.73 -1.94 -18.53
C ALA A 104 -6.20 -1.62 -18.31
N GLU A 105 -6.50 -0.62 -17.48
CA GLU A 105 -7.85 -0.32 -17.04
C GLU A 105 -8.38 1.03 -17.57
N ASP A 106 -7.60 1.74 -18.40
CA ASP A 106 -7.91 3.11 -18.81
C ASP A 106 -8.31 3.99 -17.63
N ILE A 107 -7.44 4.02 -16.60
CA ILE A 107 -7.68 4.74 -15.35
C ILE A 107 -6.57 5.76 -15.07
N VAL A 108 -6.93 6.92 -14.53
CA VAL A 108 -5.91 7.84 -14.01
C VAL A 108 -5.34 7.26 -12.72
N VAL A 109 -4.02 7.18 -12.61
CA VAL A 109 -3.33 6.76 -11.38
C VAL A 109 -2.63 7.97 -10.77
N ILE A 110 -2.92 8.27 -9.50
CA ILE A 110 -2.36 9.39 -8.74
C ILE A 110 -1.54 8.82 -7.60
N SER A 111 -0.26 9.17 -7.51
CA SER A 111 0.61 8.76 -6.40
C SER A 111 1.09 10.00 -5.64
N PRO A 112 0.67 10.18 -4.37
CA PRO A 112 1.09 11.32 -3.56
C PRO A 112 2.47 11.09 -2.94
N GLU A 113 3.29 12.15 -2.93
CA GLU A 113 4.53 12.21 -2.15
C GLU A 113 4.21 12.69 -0.74
N TYR A 114 3.85 11.77 0.13
CA TYR A 114 3.61 12.07 1.54
C TYR A 114 4.93 12.25 2.30
N ARG A 115 4.92 13.03 3.37
CA ARG A 115 6.10 13.24 4.24
C ARG A 115 6.52 11.95 4.91
N LEU A 116 7.82 11.77 5.14
CA LEU A 116 8.40 10.55 5.70
C LEU A 116 8.82 10.73 7.16
N ALA A 117 8.87 9.63 7.92
CA ALA A 117 9.48 9.57 9.24
C ALA A 117 11.03 9.55 9.12
N PRO A 118 11.76 10.09 10.10
CA PRO A 118 11.29 10.69 11.35
C PRO A 118 10.85 12.15 11.23
N GLU A 119 10.95 12.76 10.04
CA GLU A 119 10.63 14.17 9.80
C GLU A 119 9.13 14.46 10.00
N ALA A 120 8.27 13.43 9.80
CA ALA A 120 6.83 13.46 10.01
C ALA A 120 6.36 12.15 10.66
N THR A 121 5.29 12.22 11.44
CA THR A 121 4.68 11.04 12.06
C THR A 121 3.72 10.32 11.10
N VAL A 122 3.31 9.08 11.42
CA VAL A 122 2.26 8.36 10.67
C VAL A 122 0.96 9.17 10.62
N LEU A 123 0.62 9.93 11.67
CA LEU A 123 -0.55 10.80 11.66
C LEU A 123 -0.41 11.94 10.63
N ASP A 124 0.76 12.55 10.52
CA ASP A 124 1.05 13.58 9.51
C ASP A 124 0.95 13.03 8.08
N GLN A 125 1.42 11.78 7.87
CA GLN A 125 1.35 11.08 6.58
C GLN A 125 -0.10 10.78 6.18
N ILE A 126 -0.93 10.39 7.14
CA ILE A 126 -2.38 10.20 6.91
C ILE A 126 -3.04 11.54 6.50
N GLU A 127 -2.68 12.66 7.14
CA GLU A 127 -3.21 13.97 6.75
C GLU A 127 -2.78 14.37 5.33
N ASP A 128 -1.54 14.06 4.91
CA ASP A 128 -1.09 14.29 3.54
C ASP A 128 -1.90 13.44 2.54
N CYS A 129 -2.12 12.16 2.84
CA CYS A 129 -2.94 11.28 2.02
C CYS A 129 -4.41 11.74 1.95
N LEU A 130 -4.96 12.25 3.05
CA LEU A 130 -6.31 12.84 3.08
C LEU A 130 -6.41 14.07 2.19
N ALA A 131 -5.41 14.96 2.22
CA ALA A 131 -5.38 16.13 1.36
C ALA A 131 -5.35 15.73 -0.13
N ALA A 132 -4.54 14.73 -0.49
CA ALA A 132 -4.47 14.21 -1.85
C ALA A 132 -5.79 13.53 -2.28
N ALA A 133 -6.42 12.77 -1.40
CA ALA A 133 -7.70 12.11 -1.69
C ALA A 133 -8.85 13.11 -1.84
N ARG A 134 -8.93 14.15 -1.02
CA ARG A 134 -9.91 15.23 -1.16
C ARG A 134 -9.72 15.98 -2.48
N TRP A 135 -8.46 16.30 -2.84
CA TRP A 135 -8.16 16.89 -4.14
C TRP A 135 -8.61 15.98 -5.30
N MET A 136 -8.37 14.67 -5.22
CA MET A 136 -8.86 13.71 -6.22
C MET A 136 -10.38 13.74 -6.33
N ILE A 137 -11.09 13.74 -5.20
CA ILE A 137 -12.56 13.80 -5.14
C ILE A 137 -13.10 15.06 -5.83
N GLU A 138 -12.50 16.22 -5.55
CA GLU A 138 -12.88 17.50 -6.14
C GLU A 138 -12.52 17.60 -7.63
N ARG A 139 -11.33 17.10 -8.00
CA ARG A 139 -10.80 17.20 -9.37
C ARG A 139 -11.56 16.33 -10.36
N TYR A 140 -12.15 15.21 -9.90
CA TYR A 140 -12.84 14.24 -10.73
C TYR A 140 -14.29 14.03 -10.25
N PRO A 141 -15.17 15.05 -10.34
CA PRO A 141 -16.48 15.06 -9.67
C PRO A 141 -17.48 14.04 -10.23
N THR A 142 -17.26 13.50 -11.43
CA THR A 142 -18.18 12.56 -12.12
C THR A 142 -17.59 11.17 -12.29
N ARG A 143 -16.36 10.91 -11.83
CA ARG A 143 -15.69 9.64 -12.02
C ARG A 143 -15.86 8.74 -10.80
N LYS A 144 -15.82 7.42 -11.02
CA LYS A 144 -15.59 6.44 -9.96
C LYS A 144 -14.16 6.56 -9.46
N LEU A 145 -14.01 6.46 -8.17
CA LEU A 145 -12.76 6.64 -7.47
C LEU A 145 -12.36 5.35 -6.77
N LEU A 146 -11.06 5.09 -6.71
CA LEU A 146 -10.49 4.02 -5.89
C LEU A 146 -9.34 4.58 -5.05
N LEU A 147 -9.09 3.94 -3.92
CA LEU A 147 -7.90 4.14 -3.12
C LEU A 147 -7.09 2.86 -3.11
N GLY A 148 -5.78 2.96 -2.98
CA GLY A 148 -4.94 1.78 -2.86
C GLY A 148 -3.55 2.12 -2.40
N GLY A 149 -2.76 1.08 -2.20
CA GLY A 149 -1.36 1.23 -1.83
C GLY A 149 -0.72 -0.09 -1.48
N ILE A 150 0.57 -0.01 -1.18
CA ILE A 150 1.39 -1.17 -0.83
C ILE A 150 2.09 -0.95 0.51
N SER A 151 2.17 -1.99 1.37
CA SER A 151 2.90 -1.96 2.63
C SER A 151 2.43 -0.80 3.54
N ALA A 152 3.30 0.10 3.96
CA ALA A 152 2.95 1.34 4.67
C ALA A 152 1.91 2.17 3.90
N GLY A 153 2.00 2.24 2.57
CA GLY A 153 1.03 2.93 1.74
C GLY A 153 -0.37 2.30 1.76
N ALA A 154 -0.46 0.97 1.90
CA ALA A 154 -1.73 0.30 2.08
C ALA A 154 -2.40 0.64 3.43
N GLN A 155 -1.60 0.78 4.49
CA GLN A 155 -2.09 1.28 5.78
C GLN A 155 -2.60 2.71 5.63
N LEU A 156 -1.82 3.61 4.99
CA LEU A 156 -2.20 5.00 4.78
C LEU A 156 -3.50 5.11 3.95
N ALA A 157 -3.65 4.28 2.91
CA ALA A 157 -4.87 4.21 2.11
C ALA A 157 -6.08 3.72 2.93
N ALA A 158 -5.90 2.68 3.75
CA ALA A 158 -6.95 2.16 4.64
C ALA A 158 -7.35 3.19 5.72
N ALA A 159 -6.39 3.87 6.34
CA ALA A 159 -6.67 4.95 7.29
C ALA A 159 -7.38 6.12 6.61
N THR A 160 -6.97 6.47 5.39
CA THR A 160 -7.58 7.55 4.59
C THR A 160 -9.04 7.25 4.29
N VAL A 161 -9.38 6.05 3.80
CA VAL A 161 -10.79 5.70 3.47
C VAL A 161 -11.67 5.68 4.72
N VAL A 162 -11.17 5.20 5.85
CA VAL A 162 -11.89 5.23 7.13
C VAL A 162 -12.22 6.68 7.54
N ARG A 163 -11.30 7.60 7.38
CA ARG A 163 -11.46 9.02 7.77
C ARG A 163 -12.31 9.83 6.79
N LEU A 164 -12.32 9.47 5.50
CA LEU A 164 -13.17 10.12 4.50
C LEU A 164 -14.65 9.75 4.64
N ARG A 165 -14.99 8.70 5.40
CA ARG A 165 -16.38 8.25 5.55
C ARG A 165 -17.28 9.38 6.04
N GLY A 166 -18.34 9.65 5.26
CA GLY A 166 -19.31 10.71 5.53
C GLY A 166 -18.92 12.09 4.98
N GLU A 167 -17.73 12.24 4.38
CA GLU A 167 -17.40 13.45 3.63
C GLU A 167 -18.11 13.47 2.26
N PRO A 168 -18.37 14.66 1.69
CA PRO A 168 -18.94 14.79 0.35
C PRO A 168 -18.09 14.08 -0.72
N GLY A 169 -18.72 13.26 -1.56
CA GLY A 169 -18.05 12.51 -2.62
C GLY A 169 -17.51 11.15 -2.19
N PHE A 170 -17.59 10.79 -0.91
CA PHE A 170 -17.19 9.47 -0.41
C PHE A 170 -17.94 8.33 -1.11
N GLU A 171 -19.21 8.53 -1.44
CA GLU A 171 -20.07 7.58 -2.13
C GLU A 171 -19.56 7.16 -3.53
N ARG A 172 -18.64 7.93 -4.10
CA ARG A 172 -17.98 7.62 -5.38
C ARG A 172 -16.74 6.73 -5.24
N ILE A 173 -16.30 6.48 -4.01
CA ILE A 173 -15.19 5.55 -3.76
C ILE A 173 -15.73 4.12 -3.91
N ALA A 174 -15.50 3.53 -5.08
CA ALA A 174 -16.04 2.21 -5.46
C ALA A 174 -15.24 1.04 -4.87
N GLY A 175 -14.00 1.29 -4.40
CA GLY A 175 -13.18 0.23 -3.82
C GLY A 175 -11.85 0.68 -3.26
N VAL A 176 -11.23 -0.22 -2.47
CA VAL A 176 -9.90 -0.04 -1.87
C VAL A 176 -9.02 -1.26 -2.18
N GLN A 177 -7.87 -1.04 -2.83
CA GLN A 177 -6.89 -2.08 -3.17
C GLN A 177 -5.69 -2.00 -2.21
N LEU A 178 -5.51 -3.02 -1.39
CA LEU A 178 -4.59 -3.05 -0.26
C LEU A 178 -3.59 -4.21 -0.43
N ASP A 179 -2.33 -3.90 -0.73
CA ASP A 179 -1.29 -4.87 -1.00
C ASP A 179 -0.28 -4.93 0.16
N SER A 180 -0.10 -6.13 0.74
CA SER A 180 0.90 -6.40 1.79
C SER A 180 0.90 -5.36 2.92
N GLY A 181 -0.29 -4.89 3.34
CA GLY A 181 -0.39 -3.77 4.27
C GLY A 181 -0.20 -4.14 5.73
N VAL A 182 0.20 -3.15 6.54
CA VAL A 182 0.26 -3.24 8.01
C VAL A 182 -0.93 -2.50 8.61
N TYR A 183 -1.82 -3.18 9.31
CA TYR A 183 -3.04 -2.56 9.82
C TYR A 183 -3.16 -2.59 11.34
N ASP A 184 -2.25 -3.30 12.02
CA ASP A 184 -2.00 -3.23 13.46
C ASP A 184 -0.56 -2.77 13.72
N LEU A 185 -0.36 -1.49 14.01
CA LEU A 185 0.97 -0.95 14.31
C LEU A 185 1.53 -1.41 15.65
N SER A 186 0.76 -2.20 16.44
CA SER A 186 1.24 -2.93 17.61
C SER A 186 1.81 -4.32 17.28
N GLN A 187 1.78 -4.69 15.99
CA GLN A 187 2.22 -5.94 15.39
C GLN A 187 1.33 -7.16 15.71
N THR A 188 0.80 -7.76 14.65
CA THR A 188 0.08 -9.04 14.66
C THR A 188 1.01 -10.22 15.00
N PRO A 189 0.49 -11.43 15.28
CA PRO A 189 1.33 -12.59 15.56
C PRO A 189 2.36 -12.89 14.49
N SER A 190 2.01 -12.91 13.20
CA SER A 190 2.96 -13.18 12.11
C SER A 190 4.10 -12.15 12.07
N ALA A 191 3.81 -10.86 12.30
CA ALA A 191 4.81 -9.81 12.38
C ALA A 191 5.78 -10.02 13.55
N ARG A 192 5.28 -10.50 14.70
CA ARG A 192 6.12 -10.79 15.88
C ARG A 192 7.02 -11.99 15.70
N PHE A 193 6.67 -12.94 14.82
CA PHE A 193 7.48 -14.11 14.50
C PHE A 193 8.49 -13.88 13.37
N ALA A 194 8.51 -12.70 12.73
CA ALA A 194 9.51 -12.34 11.74
C ALA A 194 10.92 -12.42 12.33
N THR A 195 11.88 -12.85 11.52
CA THR A 195 13.31 -13.01 11.88
C THR A 195 14.19 -12.23 10.92
N GLY A 196 15.49 -12.29 11.10
CA GLY A 196 16.47 -11.77 10.14
C GLY A 196 16.56 -12.57 8.84
N GLU A 197 15.96 -13.78 8.79
CA GLU A 197 15.91 -14.63 7.60
C GLU A 197 14.57 -14.53 6.84
N THR A 198 13.63 -13.72 7.36
CA THR A 198 12.35 -13.48 6.67
C THR A 198 12.61 -12.72 5.38
N PRO A 199 12.18 -13.22 4.21
CA PRO A 199 12.46 -12.55 2.94
C PRO A 199 11.88 -11.13 2.88
N VAL A 200 12.65 -10.17 2.38
CA VAL A 200 12.30 -8.76 2.14
C VAL A 200 12.11 -7.93 3.41
N LEU A 201 11.30 -8.38 4.38
CA LEU A 201 10.92 -7.57 5.54
C LEU A 201 11.18 -8.34 6.85
N GLY A 202 12.29 -8.06 7.50
CA GLY A 202 12.68 -8.71 8.74
C GLY A 202 12.29 -7.92 10.00
N ARG A 203 12.49 -8.57 11.14
CA ARG A 203 12.09 -8.08 12.46
C ARG A 203 12.69 -6.71 12.82
N ALA A 204 13.99 -6.52 12.57
CA ALA A 204 14.67 -5.27 12.92
C ALA A 204 14.06 -4.05 12.24
N THR A 205 13.76 -4.18 10.94
CA THR A 205 13.10 -3.11 10.18
C THR A 205 11.68 -2.88 10.69
N LEU A 206 10.88 -3.95 10.89
CA LEU A 206 9.51 -3.83 11.42
C LEU A 206 9.47 -3.08 12.76
N ASP A 207 10.31 -3.45 13.72
CA ASP A 207 10.34 -2.80 15.03
C ASP A 207 10.71 -1.33 14.92
N SER A 208 11.75 -1.05 14.15
CA SER A 208 12.34 0.29 14.07
C SER A 208 11.48 1.29 13.31
N VAL A 209 10.77 0.87 12.23
CA VAL A 209 9.87 1.78 11.49
C VAL A 209 8.65 2.19 12.32
N MET A 210 8.15 1.30 13.20
CA MET A 210 7.05 1.63 14.10
C MET A 210 7.49 2.65 15.17
N GLU A 211 8.73 2.55 15.65
CA GLU A 211 9.26 3.48 16.67
C GLU A 211 9.47 4.88 16.11
N ILE A 212 10.07 5.00 14.92
CA ILE A 212 10.32 6.33 14.34
C ILE A 212 9.05 6.97 13.75
N GLY A 213 8.11 6.16 13.28
CA GLY A 213 6.83 6.63 12.73
C GLY A 213 5.83 7.08 13.81
N LEU A 214 5.93 6.52 15.02
CA LEU A 214 5.09 6.81 16.17
C LEU A 214 5.95 6.99 17.44
N PRO A 215 6.79 8.04 17.51
CA PRO A 215 7.73 8.23 18.59
C PRO A 215 7.02 8.34 19.95
N GLY A 216 7.48 7.54 20.91
CA GLY A 216 6.95 7.51 22.28
C GLY A 216 5.60 6.79 22.44
N TRP A 217 5.08 6.15 21.39
CA TRP A 217 3.89 5.31 21.50
C TRP A 217 4.26 3.89 21.91
N ASP A 218 3.68 3.42 22.99
CA ASP A 218 3.75 2.02 23.39
C ASP A 218 2.84 1.13 22.51
N PRO A 219 2.96 -0.20 22.57
CA PRO A 219 2.15 -1.09 21.75
C PRO A 219 0.63 -0.96 21.97
N GLU A 220 0.16 -0.60 23.16
CA GLU A 220 -1.26 -0.41 23.44
C GLU A 220 -1.78 0.84 22.72
N ARG A 221 -1.06 1.95 22.82
CA ARG A 221 -1.39 3.20 22.12
C ARG A 221 -1.31 3.04 20.61
N ARG A 222 -0.42 2.20 20.07
CA ARG A 222 -0.35 1.91 18.64
C ARG A 222 -1.59 1.21 18.07
N ARG A 223 -2.50 0.71 18.93
CA ARG A 223 -3.83 0.21 18.53
C ARG A 223 -4.88 1.31 18.37
N ASP A 224 -4.51 2.56 18.53
CA ASP A 224 -5.43 3.67 18.28
C ASP A 224 -5.99 3.57 16.85
N PRO A 225 -7.33 3.56 16.69
CA PRO A 225 -7.98 3.53 15.38
C PRO A 225 -7.52 4.62 14.40
N ALA A 226 -6.96 5.72 14.91
CA ALA A 226 -6.42 6.81 14.09
C ALA A 226 -5.19 6.39 13.26
N VAL A 227 -4.44 5.39 13.72
CA VAL A 227 -3.21 4.89 13.04
C VAL A 227 -3.27 3.40 12.70
N SER A 228 -4.10 2.62 13.38
CA SER A 228 -4.26 1.18 13.14
C SER A 228 -5.68 0.87 12.65
N PRO A 229 -5.92 0.87 11.34
CA PRO A 229 -7.24 0.63 10.75
C PRO A 229 -7.89 -0.68 11.21
N LEU A 230 -7.11 -1.67 11.62
CA LEU A 230 -7.62 -2.92 12.17
C LEU A 230 -8.56 -2.68 13.37
N PHE A 231 -8.38 -1.63 14.15
CA PHE A 231 -9.20 -1.31 15.32
C PHE A 231 -10.29 -0.26 15.08
N ALA A 232 -10.37 0.26 13.85
CA ALA A 232 -11.36 1.27 13.48
C ALA A 232 -12.79 0.69 13.36
N ASP A 233 -13.80 1.56 13.33
CA ASP A 233 -15.13 1.23 12.84
C ASP A 233 -15.13 1.14 11.33
N LEU A 234 -15.30 -0.07 10.78
CA LEU A 234 -15.22 -0.34 9.34
C LEU A 234 -16.59 -0.34 8.66
N ARG A 235 -17.71 -0.09 9.36
CA ARG A 235 -19.05 -0.13 8.77
C ARG A 235 -19.22 0.92 7.67
N GLY A 236 -19.87 0.53 6.56
CA GLY A 236 -20.18 1.42 5.44
C GLY A 236 -18.97 1.84 4.60
N LEU A 237 -17.87 1.11 4.67
CA LEU A 237 -16.72 1.29 3.78
C LEU A 237 -16.96 0.58 2.42
N PRO A 238 -16.28 1.02 1.35
CA PRO A 238 -16.40 0.40 0.04
C PRO A 238 -15.81 -1.02 0.01
N ALA A 239 -16.01 -1.72 -1.10
CA ALA A 239 -15.42 -3.04 -1.32
C ALA A 239 -13.88 -2.99 -1.20
N ALA A 240 -13.26 -4.04 -0.64
CA ALA A 240 -11.81 -4.12 -0.49
C ALA A 240 -11.23 -5.37 -1.18
N LEU A 241 -10.08 -5.21 -1.85
CA LEU A 241 -9.19 -6.31 -2.23
C LEU A 241 -7.95 -6.24 -1.37
N LEU A 242 -7.67 -7.30 -0.63
CA LEU A 242 -6.44 -7.45 0.15
C LEU A 242 -5.58 -8.52 -0.50
N THR A 243 -4.36 -8.18 -0.88
CA THR A 243 -3.37 -9.09 -1.48
C THR A 243 -2.22 -9.25 -0.50
N ALA A 244 -1.82 -10.49 -0.19
CA ALA A 244 -0.71 -10.77 0.71
C ALA A 244 0.08 -11.99 0.26
N GLY A 245 1.37 -12.04 0.57
CA GLY A 245 2.19 -13.23 0.42
C GLY A 245 2.02 -14.18 1.61
N GLU A 246 2.12 -15.51 1.37
CA GLU A 246 2.02 -16.51 2.43
C GLU A 246 3.18 -16.41 3.45
N VAL A 247 4.37 -16.03 2.98
CA VAL A 247 5.55 -15.86 3.86
C VAL A 247 5.83 -14.39 4.21
N ASP A 248 4.86 -13.50 3.93
CA ASP A 248 4.89 -12.11 4.37
C ASP A 248 4.67 -12.04 5.88
N PRO A 249 5.52 -11.37 6.66
CA PRO A 249 5.28 -11.14 8.09
C PRO A 249 4.01 -10.35 8.39
N LEU A 250 3.41 -9.67 7.41
CA LEU A 250 2.16 -8.92 7.54
C LEU A 250 0.92 -9.70 7.02
N VAL A 251 1.03 -11.01 6.81
CA VAL A 251 -0.09 -11.82 6.30
C VAL A 251 -1.29 -11.82 7.25
N ASP A 252 -1.05 -11.85 8.57
CA ASP A 252 -2.12 -11.77 9.58
C ASP A 252 -2.83 -10.42 9.54
N ASP A 253 -2.11 -9.33 9.30
CA ASP A 253 -2.71 -7.99 9.15
C ASP A 253 -3.77 -7.99 8.05
N SER A 254 -3.43 -8.51 6.88
CA SER A 254 -4.35 -8.62 5.75
C SER A 254 -5.52 -9.55 6.05
N ALA A 255 -5.26 -10.72 6.66
CA ALA A 255 -6.29 -11.69 7.00
C ALA A 255 -7.28 -11.13 8.04
N PHE A 256 -6.77 -10.49 9.08
CA PHE A 256 -7.60 -9.94 10.16
C PHE A 256 -8.42 -8.74 9.68
N LEU A 257 -7.81 -7.84 8.87
CA LEU A 257 -8.55 -6.71 8.32
C LEU A 257 -9.66 -7.17 7.37
N ALA A 258 -9.39 -8.15 6.48
CA ALA A 258 -10.40 -8.70 5.58
C ALA A 258 -11.59 -9.30 6.36
N ALA A 259 -11.30 -10.10 7.39
CA ALA A 259 -12.34 -10.67 8.24
C ALA A 259 -13.16 -9.58 8.94
N ARG A 260 -12.53 -8.55 9.50
CA ARG A 260 -13.22 -7.44 10.15
C ARG A 260 -14.03 -6.59 9.16
N TRP A 261 -13.51 -6.41 7.93
CA TRP A 261 -14.21 -5.70 6.86
C TRP A 261 -15.53 -6.39 6.51
N GLN A 262 -15.48 -7.73 6.35
CA GLN A 262 -16.67 -8.55 6.07
C GLN A 262 -17.67 -8.56 7.27
N LEU A 263 -17.16 -8.70 8.49
CA LEU A 263 -18.02 -8.66 9.71
C LEU A 263 -18.68 -7.30 9.92
N ALA A 264 -18.10 -6.23 9.38
CA ALA A 264 -18.70 -4.90 9.36
C ALA A 264 -19.80 -4.74 8.29
N GLY A 265 -20.08 -5.78 7.49
CA GLY A 265 -21.11 -5.80 6.45
C GLY A 265 -20.63 -5.31 5.09
N ASN A 266 -19.33 -5.14 4.88
CA ASN A 266 -18.78 -4.70 3.61
C ASN A 266 -18.27 -5.89 2.78
N ASP A 267 -18.17 -5.72 1.46
CA ASP A 267 -17.52 -6.69 0.57
C ASP A 267 -16.00 -6.65 0.76
N ALA A 268 -15.36 -7.80 0.95
CA ALA A 268 -13.91 -7.91 1.00
C ALA A 268 -13.43 -9.25 0.44
N THR A 269 -12.41 -9.17 -0.41
CA THR A 269 -11.70 -10.33 -0.97
C THR A 269 -10.29 -10.36 -0.42
N LEU A 270 -9.89 -11.50 0.15
CA LEU A 270 -8.51 -11.76 0.57
C LEU A 270 -7.86 -12.74 -0.39
N GLU A 271 -6.71 -12.37 -0.94
CA GLU A 271 -5.87 -13.20 -1.78
C GLU A 271 -4.52 -13.45 -1.13
N VAL A 272 -4.31 -14.66 -0.62
CA VAL A 272 -3.02 -15.09 -0.08
C VAL A 272 -2.29 -15.93 -1.13
N TRP A 273 -1.12 -15.44 -1.54
CA TRP A 273 -0.30 -16.01 -2.62
C TRP A 273 0.76 -16.96 -2.07
N PRO A 274 0.76 -18.24 -2.49
CA PRO A 274 1.62 -19.27 -1.90
C PRO A 274 3.10 -18.96 -2.16
N GLY A 275 3.91 -19.09 -1.10
CA GLY A 275 5.34 -18.85 -1.12
C GLY A 275 5.78 -17.41 -1.39
N CYS A 276 4.87 -16.46 -1.59
CA CYS A 276 5.23 -15.07 -1.87
C CYS A 276 5.64 -14.31 -0.58
N PRO A 277 6.70 -13.49 -0.65
CA PRO A 277 7.15 -12.65 0.45
C PRO A 277 6.39 -11.30 0.48
N HIS A 278 6.80 -10.41 1.39
CA HIS A 278 6.31 -9.05 1.49
C HIS A 278 6.46 -8.28 0.17
N ALA A 279 5.44 -7.52 -0.22
CA ALA A 279 5.43 -6.64 -1.38
C ALA A 279 5.83 -7.32 -2.72
N PHE A 280 5.60 -8.61 -2.84
CA PHE A 280 6.03 -9.42 -3.98
C PHE A 280 5.55 -8.89 -5.34
N THR A 281 4.47 -8.13 -5.39
CA THR A 281 3.93 -7.50 -6.60
C THR A 281 4.86 -6.41 -7.19
N ASN A 282 5.74 -5.80 -6.37
CA ASN A 282 6.62 -4.69 -6.76
C ASN A 282 8.11 -5.04 -6.85
N ILE A 283 8.52 -6.22 -6.39
CA ILE A 283 9.95 -6.60 -6.30
C ILE A 283 10.42 -7.53 -7.44
N GLY A 284 9.62 -7.67 -8.49
CA GLY A 284 9.96 -8.56 -9.60
C GLY A 284 9.86 -10.06 -9.27
N ALA A 285 9.03 -10.43 -8.31
CA ALA A 285 8.81 -11.83 -7.94
C ALA A 285 8.11 -12.60 -9.09
N PRO A 286 8.39 -13.90 -9.27
CA PRO A 286 7.79 -14.70 -10.34
C PRO A 286 6.26 -14.70 -10.38
N LEU A 287 5.61 -14.62 -9.23
CA LEU A 287 4.14 -14.57 -9.11
C LEU A 287 3.56 -13.15 -9.17
N ALA A 288 4.37 -12.10 -9.32
CA ALA A 288 3.90 -10.73 -9.44
C ALA A 288 2.94 -10.50 -10.62
N GLY A 289 3.29 -11.02 -11.82
CA GLY A 289 2.47 -10.88 -13.02
C GLY A 289 1.05 -11.46 -12.86
N PRO A 290 0.89 -12.72 -12.47
CA PRO A 290 -0.42 -13.31 -12.15
C PRO A 290 -1.21 -12.53 -11.09
N ALA A 291 -0.56 -12.02 -10.04
CA ALA A 291 -1.22 -11.21 -9.01
C ALA A 291 -1.70 -9.87 -9.58
N MET A 292 -0.87 -9.20 -10.37
CA MET A 292 -1.27 -7.96 -11.04
C MET A 292 -2.47 -8.16 -11.96
N GLY A 293 -2.53 -9.28 -12.70
CA GLY A 293 -3.70 -9.61 -13.52
C GLY A 293 -5.00 -9.75 -12.72
N ARG A 294 -4.93 -10.22 -11.47
CA ARG A 294 -6.11 -10.28 -10.58
C ARG A 294 -6.45 -8.92 -9.99
N ILE A 295 -5.45 -8.12 -9.65
CA ILE A 295 -5.66 -6.75 -9.17
C ILE A 295 -6.34 -5.91 -10.24
N THR A 296 -5.86 -5.95 -11.50
CA THR A 296 -6.46 -5.17 -12.59
C THR A 296 -7.87 -5.68 -12.89
N ALA A 297 -8.13 -6.97 -12.94
CA ALA A 297 -9.47 -7.52 -13.12
C ALA A 297 -10.44 -7.10 -11.99
N TRP A 298 -9.97 -6.99 -10.75
CA TRP A 298 -10.78 -6.49 -9.65
C TRP A 298 -11.09 -4.99 -9.81
N ILE A 299 -10.11 -4.18 -10.23
CA ILE A 299 -10.30 -2.76 -10.54
C ILE A 299 -11.34 -2.61 -11.65
N ASP A 300 -11.22 -3.37 -12.76
CA ASP A 300 -12.20 -3.38 -13.86
C ASP A 300 -13.63 -3.63 -13.35
N ALA A 301 -13.81 -4.67 -12.53
CA ALA A 301 -15.10 -4.99 -11.95
C ALA A 301 -15.68 -3.86 -11.08
N ARG A 302 -14.86 -3.08 -10.37
CA ARG A 302 -15.32 -1.93 -9.57
C ARG A 302 -15.69 -0.74 -10.45
N LEU A 303 -15.00 -0.57 -11.57
CA LEU A 303 -15.32 0.49 -12.54
C LEU A 303 -16.60 0.19 -13.31
N ALA A 304 -16.88 -1.09 -13.58
CA ALA A 304 -18.07 -1.53 -14.32
C ALA A 304 -19.36 -1.51 -13.45
N ALA A 305 -19.26 -1.78 -12.16
CA ALA A 305 -20.40 -1.82 -11.22
C ALA A 305 -21.01 -0.44 -10.99
#